data_bfd0bd4a5badc44c030d06b41a88ddb6
#
_entry.id   bfd0bd4a5badc44c030d06b41a88ddb6
#
_cell.length_a   1.000
_cell.length_b   1.000
_cell.length_c   1.000
_cell.angle_alpha   90.00
_cell.angle_beta   90.00
_cell.angle_gamma   90.00
#
_symmetry.space_group_name_H-M   'P 1'
#
loop_
_entity.id
_entity.type
_entity.pdbx_description
1 polymer ?
#
loop_
_entity_poly.entity_id
_entity_poly.type
_entity_poly.pdbx_seq_one_letter_code
_entity_poly.pdbx_strand_id
1 'polypeptide(L)'
;MLDLSESRAQIDVIDKEITRLFQKRIDVCRDVAAYKIQNNKKVLDKTRENQKLEALSKLAEDGFKEHGICDLFTQVMAICRKRQYQIMKEEGVAQPVPFDCVDEIDKINATVVFQGVEGAYSHAASMAYFGDLATYFHVPNFEEVMKAVANKEADFGVLPLENSSAGQVGDVYDLLTRYDNTIVGEYYLPVRHCLLGLKGADIDKIQTVYSHPQGLMQCGKFLNEHSSWQQISQANTAMAA
;
A
#
# COMPACT_ATOMS: atom_id res chain seq x y z
N MET A 1 13.93 17.88 -38.40
CA MET A 1 14.58 17.33 -37.20
C MET A 1 13.81 17.89 -36.02
N LEU A 2 13.24 17.06 -35.14
CA LEU A 2 12.52 17.54 -33.96
C LEU A 2 13.54 18.26 -33.05
N ASP A 3 13.31 19.51 -32.74
CA ASP A 3 14.17 20.28 -31.82
C ASP A 3 13.72 19.99 -30.36
N LEU A 4 14.53 19.27 -29.61
CA LEU A 4 14.26 18.96 -28.22
C LEU A 4 14.18 20.22 -27.33
N SER A 5 14.87 21.31 -27.68
CA SER A 5 14.85 22.54 -26.92
C SER A 5 13.49 23.26 -27.07
N GLU A 6 12.91 23.23 -28.27
CA GLU A 6 11.60 23.79 -28.53
C GLU A 6 10.48 22.98 -27.81
N SER A 7 10.56 21.65 -27.89
CA SER A 7 9.62 20.75 -27.17
C SER A 7 9.67 20.98 -25.66
N ARG A 8 10.85 21.15 -25.07
CA ARG A 8 11.01 21.45 -23.64
C ARG A 8 10.43 22.83 -23.28
N ALA A 9 10.67 23.82 -24.09
CA ALA A 9 10.07 25.13 -23.85
C ALA A 9 8.54 25.12 -23.89
N GLN A 10 7.94 24.35 -24.78
CA GLN A 10 6.49 24.15 -24.82
C GLN A 10 5.97 23.43 -23.56
N ILE A 11 6.67 22.38 -23.10
CA ILE A 11 6.35 21.67 -21.85
C ILE A 11 6.41 22.64 -20.66
N ASP A 12 7.44 23.47 -20.56
CA ASP A 12 7.61 24.44 -19.47
C ASP A 12 6.45 25.44 -19.40
N VAL A 13 5.89 25.82 -20.54
CA VAL A 13 4.71 26.72 -20.59
C VAL A 13 3.46 25.98 -20.09
N ILE A 14 3.26 24.74 -20.54
CA ILE A 14 2.13 23.89 -20.11
C ILE A 14 2.21 23.63 -18.60
N ASP A 15 3.37 23.29 -18.08
CA ASP A 15 3.57 23.01 -16.65
C ASP A 15 3.28 24.22 -15.77
N LYS A 16 3.64 25.41 -16.22
CA LYS A 16 3.28 26.68 -15.54
C LYS A 16 1.76 26.85 -15.46
N GLU A 17 1.06 26.56 -16.56
CA GLU A 17 -0.40 26.69 -16.58
C GLU A 17 -1.08 25.63 -15.73
N ILE A 18 -0.62 24.38 -15.75
CA ILE A 18 -1.09 23.31 -14.85
C ILE A 18 -0.88 23.72 -13.40
N THR A 19 0.30 24.23 -13.05
CA THR A 19 0.61 24.71 -11.70
C THR A 19 -0.34 25.83 -11.27
N ARG A 20 -0.58 26.81 -12.12
CA ARG A 20 -1.50 27.91 -11.85
C ARG A 20 -2.93 27.43 -11.63
N LEU A 21 -3.43 26.53 -12.47
CA LEU A 21 -4.77 25.96 -12.38
C LEU A 21 -4.91 25.07 -11.13
N PHE A 22 -3.89 24.29 -10.81
CA PHE A 22 -3.86 23.48 -9.62
C PHE A 22 -3.95 24.33 -8.34
N GLN A 23 -3.14 25.39 -8.23
CA GLN A 23 -3.20 26.32 -7.09
C GLN A 23 -4.61 26.90 -6.94
N LYS A 24 -5.18 27.41 -8.03
CA LYS A 24 -6.54 27.95 -8.03
C LYS A 24 -7.58 26.91 -7.57
N ARG A 25 -7.40 25.65 -7.99
CA ARG A 25 -8.27 24.55 -7.56
C ARG A 25 -8.15 24.26 -6.05
N ILE A 26 -6.95 24.36 -5.48
CA ILE A 26 -6.71 24.22 -4.04
C ILE A 26 -7.36 25.38 -3.27
N ASP A 27 -7.32 26.61 -3.79
CA ASP A 27 -7.98 27.74 -3.15
C ASP A 27 -9.50 27.52 -3.04
N VAL A 28 -10.14 27.01 -4.09
CA VAL A 28 -11.58 26.66 -4.08
C VAL A 28 -11.88 25.55 -3.04
N CYS A 29 -10.92 24.71 -2.67
CA CYS A 29 -11.14 23.70 -1.62
C CYS A 29 -11.46 24.32 -0.26
N ARG A 30 -11.07 25.59 -0.01
CA ARG A 30 -11.45 26.31 1.22
C ARG A 30 -12.95 26.55 1.27
N ASP A 31 -13.54 27.02 0.17
CA ASP A 31 -14.97 27.28 0.08
C ASP A 31 -15.77 25.97 0.23
N VAL A 32 -15.27 24.88 -0.38
CA VAL A 32 -15.87 23.56 -0.25
C VAL A 32 -15.78 23.04 1.18
N ALA A 33 -14.66 23.25 1.87
CA ALA A 33 -14.51 22.89 3.29
C ALA A 33 -15.48 23.68 4.17
N ALA A 34 -15.55 24.99 4.00
CA ALA A 34 -16.47 25.84 4.73
C ALA A 34 -17.93 25.41 4.55
N TYR A 35 -18.35 25.11 3.31
CA TYR A 35 -19.68 24.59 3.03
C TYR A 35 -19.94 23.26 3.75
N LYS A 36 -18.96 22.32 3.73
CA LYS A 36 -19.09 21.02 4.39
C LYS A 36 -19.18 21.14 5.91
N ILE A 37 -18.42 22.05 6.52
CA ILE A 37 -18.47 22.36 7.93
C ILE A 37 -19.88 22.87 8.30
N GLN A 38 -20.37 23.88 7.59
CA GLN A 38 -21.68 24.48 7.86
C GLN A 38 -22.86 23.48 7.72
N ASN A 39 -22.72 22.51 6.81
CA ASN A 39 -23.77 21.55 6.50
C ASN A 39 -23.52 20.15 7.08
N ASN A 40 -22.55 19.99 7.98
CA ASN A 40 -22.15 18.72 8.61
C ASN A 40 -21.95 17.58 7.58
N LYS A 41 -21.28 17.87 6.45
CA LYS A 41 -21.03 16.91 5.39
C LYS A 41 -19.62 16.31 5.50
N LYS A 42 -19.51 15.00 5.19
CA LYS A 42 -18.23 14.32 5.13
C LYS A 42 -17.33 14.90 4.02
N VAL A 43 -16.00 14.90 4.25
CA VAL A 43 -15.02 15.33 3.22
C VAL A 43 -15.04 14.40 2.03
N LEU A 44 -15.01 13.08 2.27
CA LEU A 44 -15.05 12.08 1.21
C LEU A 44 -16.48 11.93 0.66
N ASP A 45 -16.64 12.11 -0.63
CA ASP A 45 -17.85 11.84 -1.40
C ASP A 45 -17.46 10.97 -2.62
N LYS A 46 -17.42 9.65 -2.40
CA LYS A 46 -17.03 8.67 -3.43
C LYS A 46 -17.90 8.78 -4.70
N THR A 47 -19.20 9.00 -4.52
CA THR A 47 -20.14 9.12 -5.66
C THR A 47 -19.77 10.31 -6.54
N ARG A 48 -19.53 11.46 -5.92
CA ARG A 48 -19.13 12.68 -6.65
C ARG A 48 -17.77 12.54 -7.31
N GLU A 49 -16.80 11.90 -6.65
CA GLU A 49 -15.47 11.67 -7.22
C GLU A 49 -15.53 10.76 -8.44
N ASN A 50 -16.27 9.65 -8.36
CA ASN A 50 -16.45 8.73 -9.49
C ASN A 50 -17.13 9.41 -10.69
N GLN A 51 -18.22 10.16 -10.46
CA GLN A 51 -18.86 10.95 -11.50
C GLN A 51 -17.91 11.96 -12.14
N LYS A 52 -17.02 12.56 -11.35
CA LYS A 52 -16.02 13.51 -11.86
C LYS A 52 -14.96 12.83 -12.71
N LEU A 53 -14.46 11.68 -12.29
CA LEU A 53 -13.50 10.89 -13.07
C LEU A 53 -14.13 10.44 -14.40
N GLU A 54 -15.33 9.90 -14.37
CA GLU A 54 -16.05 9.50 -15.58
C GLU A 54 -16.29 10.67 -16.55
N ALA A 55 -16.61 11.84 -16.01
CA ALA A 55 -16.82 13.02 -16.85
C ALA A 55 -15.51 13.54 -17.48
N LEU A 56 -14.38 13.40 -16.77
CA LEU A 56 -13.07 13.84 -17.26
C LEU A 56 -12.46 12.83 -18.22
N SER A 57 -12.64 11.53 -17.99
CA SER A 57 -12.15 10.48 -18.90
C SER A 57 -12.74 10.61 -20.30
N LYS A 58 -14.01 11.01 -20.40
CA LYS A 58 -14.71 11.25 -21.68
C LYS A 58 -14.14 12.42 -22.49
N LEU A 59 -13.29 13.27 -21.89
CA LEU A 59 -12.61 14.38 -22.59
C LEU A 59 -11.28 13.93 -23.23
N ALA A 60 -10.84 12.71 -22.95
CA ALA A 60 -9.61 12.18 -23.52
C ALA A 60 -9.78 11.84 -25.00
N GLU A 61 -8.73 12.03 -25.78
CA GLU A 61 -8.70 11.77 -27.22
C GLU A 61 -8.34 10.31 -27.55
N ASP A 62 -7.69 9.63 -26.61
CA ASP A 62 -7.25 8.23 -26.73
C ASP A 62 -7.15 7.55 -25.35
N GLY A 63 -7.01 6.22 -25.34
CA GLY A 63 -6.99 5.42 -24.13
C GLY A 63 -5.78 5.68 -23.21
N PHE A 64 -4.62 6.08 -23.76
CA PHE A 64 -3.46 6.43 -22.96
C PHE A 64 -3.70 7.73 -22.18
N LYS A 65 -4.24 8.75 -22.85
CA LYS A 65 -4.59 10.03 -22.22
C LYS A 65 -5.74 9.87 -21.22
N GLU A 66 -6.72 9.01 -21.52
CA GLU A 66 -7.82 8.66 -20.61
C GLU A 66 -7.29 8.13 -19.28
N HIS A 67 -6.40 7.14 -19.34
CA HIS A 67 -5.79 6.55 -18.14
C HIS A 67 -5.00 7.58 -17.34
N GLY A 68 -4.13 8.34 -18.01
CA GLY A 68 -3.35 9.40 -17.38
C GLY A 68 -4.19 10.50 -16.74
N ILE A 69 -5.32 10.89 -17.36
CA ILE A 69 -6.27 11.85 -16.79
C ILE A 69 -6.90 11.29 -15.51
N CYS A 70 -7.34 10.02 -15.52
CA CYS A 70 -7.91 9.39 -14.34
C CYS A 70 -6.91 9.33 -13.17
N ASP A 71 -5.67 8.92 -13.42
CA ASP A 71 -4.62 8.88 -12.42
C ASP A 71 -4.31 10.27 -11.84
N LEU A 72 -4.10 11.25 -12.72
CA LEU A 72 -3.84 12.62 -12.33
C LEU A 72 -4.95 13.19 -11.44
N PHE A 73 -6.21 13.06 -11.85
CA PHE A 73 -7.32 13.65 -11.10
C PHE A 73 -7.65 12.88 -9.84
N THR A 74 -7.36 11.59 -9.75
CA THR A 74 -7.41 10.82 -8.51
C THR A 74 -6.45 11.41 -7.47
N GLN A 75 -5.20 11.69 -7.86
CA GLN A 75 -4.22 12.35 -6.98
C GLN A 75 -4.61 13.79 -6.64
N VAL A 76 -5.06 14.55 -7.59
CA VAL A 76 -5.53 15.94 -7.37
C VAL A 76 -6.70 15.96 -6.37
N MET A 77 -7.65 15.04 -6.45
CA MET A 77 -8.77 14.94 -5.49
C MET A 77 -8.28 14.50 -4.11
N ALA A 78 -7.34 13.57 -4.02
CA ALA A 78 -6.74 13.16 -2.75
C ALA A 78 -6.04 14.32 -2.03
N ILE A 79 -5.25 15.14 -2.74
CA ILE A 79 -4.61 16.35 -2.17
C ILE A 79 -5.66 17.35 -1.71
N CYS A 80 -6.73 17.54 -2.46
CA CYS A 80 -7.82 18.44 -2.07
C CYS A 80 -8.57 17.96 -0.83
N ARG A 81 -8.78 16.65 -0.66
CA ARG A 81 -9.33 16.09 0.59
C ARG A 81 -8.40 16.37 1.76
N LYS A 82 -7.10 16.14 1.59
CA LYS A 82 -6.10 16.44 2.62
C LYS A 82 -6.19 17.90 3.06
N ARG A 83 -6.30 18.84 2.11
CA ARG A 83 -6.46 20.27 2.44
C ARG A 83 -7.77 20.58 3.16
N GLN A 84 -8.89 19.96 2.76
CA GLN A 84 -10.16 20.11 3.46
C GLN A 84 -10.09 19.59 4.90
N TYR A 85 -9.47 18.42 5.16
CA TYR A 85 -9.26 17.91 6.51
C TYR A 85 -8.37 18.83 7.35
N GLN A 86 -7.32 19.42 6.77
CA GLN A 86 -6.49 20.40 7.46
C GLN A 86 -7.31 21.62 7.89
N ILE A 87 -8.13 22.18 6.99
CA ILE A 87 -8.98 23.33 7.28
C ILE A 87 -9.98 22.99 8.39
N MET A 88 -10.62 21.82 8.34
CA MET A 88 -11.54 21.38 9.40
C MET A 88 -10.83 21.27 10.75
N LYS A 89 -9.59 20.79 10.77
CA LYS A 89 -8.78 20.74 11.99
C LYS A 89 -8.43 22.14 12.49
N GLU A 90 -8.05 23.06 11.60
CA GLU A 90 -7.76 24.46 11.91
C GLU A 90 -8.98 25.18 12.52
N GLU A 91 -10.20 24.87 12.03
CA GLU A 91 -11.48 25.40 12.52
C GLU A 91 -12.04 24.65 13.76
N GLY A 92 -11.29 23.70 14.29
CA GLY A 92 -11.70 22.92 15.47
C GLY A 92 -12.89 21.98 15.24
N VAL A 93 -13.21 21.67 13.98
CA VAL A 93 -14.30 20.77 13.64
C VAL A 93 -13.77 19.33 13.61
N ALA A 94 -14.12 18.56 14.66
CA ALA A 94 -13.85 17.13 14.69
C ALA A 94 -14.73 16.43 13.66
N GLN A 95 -14.11 15.73 12.70
CA GLN A 95 -14.85 14.78 11.87
C GLN A 95 -15.09 13.52 12.73
N PRO A 96 -16.33 13.00 12.76
CA PRO A 96 -16.56 11.70 13.36
C PRO A 96 -15.68 10.67 12.63
N VAL A 97 -14.72 10.10 13.33
CA VAL A 97 -13.97 8.95 12.82
C VAL A 97 -14.85 7.72 12.95
N PRO A 98 -14.84 6.79 11.99
CA PRO A 98 -15.70 5.60 12.01
C PRO A 98 -15.19 4.52 12.99
N PHE A 99 -14.38 4.91 13.97
CA PHE A 99 -13.79 4.02 14.97
C PHE A 99 -13.66 4.74 16.31
N ASP A 100 -13.69 3.98 17.38
CA ASP A 100 -13.44 4.48 18.73
C ASP A 100 -11.93 4.62 18.95
N CYS A 101 -11.51 5.78 19.48
CA CYS A 101 -10.13 6.00 19.85
C CYS A 101 -9.88 5.37 21.22
N VAL A 102 -8.85 4.53 21.30
CA VAL A 102 -8.38 3.91 22.54
C VAL A 102 -6.90 4.27 22.73
N ASP A 103 -6.45 4.33 23.99
CA ASP A 103 -5.05 4.62 24.30
C ASP A 103 -4.13 3.48 23.87
N GLU A 104 -4.61 2.23 24.04
CA GLU A 104 -3.92 1.01 23.61
C GLU A 104 -4.91 0.01 23.02
N ILE A 105 -4.49 -0.72 22.00
CA ILE A 105 -5.27 -1.85 21.48
C ILE A 105 -5.08 -3.07 22.39
N ASP A 106 -6.18 -3.77 22.70
CA ASP A 106 -6.10 -5.02 23.44
C ASP A 106 -5.52 -6.12 22.55
N LYS A 107 -4.35 -6.62 22.93
CA LYS A 107 -3.62 -7.69 22.25
C LYS A 107 -3.75 -9.03 22.97
N ILE A 108 -4.31 -9.04 24.19
CA ILE A 108 -4.41 -10.23 25.03
C ILE A 108 -5.51 -11.12 24.48
N ASN A 109 -5.18 -12.38 24.21
CA ASN A 109 -6.08 -13.36 23.60
C ASN A 109 -6.65 -12.96 22.23
N ALA A 110 -6.01 -12.00 21.56
CA ALA A 110 -6.42 -11.57 20.21
C ALA A 110 -6.25 -12.73 19.21
N THR A 111 -7.19 -12.86 18.30
CA THR A 111 -7.10 -13.74 17.15
C THR A 111 -6.55 -12.96 15.96
N VAL A 112 -5.39 -13.37 15.46
CA VAL A 112 -4.65 -12.64 14.41
C VAL A 112 -4.54 -13.51 13.16
N VAL A 113 -5.00 -12.98 12.02
CA VAL A 113 -4.87 -13.64 10.72
C VAL A 113 -3.75 -12.99 9.90
N PHE A 114 -2.99 -13.81 9.18
CA PHE A 114 -1.93 -13.36 8.28
C PHE A 114 -1.95 -14.16 6.97
N GLN A 115 -1.35 -13.60 5.92
CA GLN A 115 -1.22 -14.29 4.63
C GLN A 115 0.05 -15.15 4.59
N GLY A 116 -0.07 -16.34 4.01
CA GLY A 116 1.05 -17.24 3.71
C GLY A 116 0.98 -18.55 4.49
N VAL A 117 2.10 -18.93 5.09
CA VAL A 117 2.24 -20.14 5.88
C VAL A 117 2.98 -19.83 7.19
N GLU A 118 2.97 -20.74 8.12
CA GLU A 118 3.79 -20.63 9.33
C GLU A 118 5.27 -20.44 8.95
N GLY A 119 5.97 -19.55 9.66
CA GLY A 119 7.35 -19.20 9.36
C GLY A 119 7.52 -18.11 8.28
N ALA A 120 6.44 -17.69 7.59
CA ALA A 120 6.50 -16.55 6.66
C ALA A 120 6.78 -15.23 7.39
N TYR A 121 7.23 -14.20 6.66
CA TYR A 121 7.47 -12.87 7.23
C TYR A 121 6.24 -12.23 7.85
N SER A 122 5.05 -12.45 7.27
CA SER A 122 3.79 -12.00 7.87
C SER A 122 3.51 -12.67 9.21
N HIS A 123 3.84 -13.97 9.36
CA HIS A 123 3.76 -14.67 10.64
C HIS A 123 4.74 -14.08 11.67
N ALA A 124 5.99 -13.89 11.28
CA ALA A 124 7.00 -13.29 12.16
C ALA A 124 6.62 -11.87 12.60
N ALA A 125 6.06 -11.05 11.70
CA ALA A 125 5.56 -9.73 12.02
C ALA A 125 4.37 -9.77 13.00
N SER A 126 3.44 -10.72 12.79
CA SER A 126 2.31 -10.95 13.68
C SER A 126 2.76 -11.27 15.10
N MET A 127 3.64 -12.25 15.24
CA MET A 127 4.17 -12.65 16.56
C MET A 127 4.95 -11.52 17.23
N ALA A 128 5.77 -10.79 16.48
CA ALA A 128 6.55 -9.67 17.02
C ALA A 128 5.69 -8.50 17.50
N TYR A 129 4.54 -8.27 16.88
CA TYR A 129 3.64 -7.16 17.22
C TYR A 129 2.63 -7.53 18.32
N PHE A 130 2.04 -8.73 18.27
CA PHE A 130 0.97 -9.16 19.18
C PHE A 130 1.48 -10.03 20.34
N GLY A 131 2.64 -10.68 20.21
CA GLY A 131 3.26 -11.49 21.27
C GLY A 131 2.63 -12.88 21.43
N ASP A 132 3.08 -13.59 22.46
CA ASP A 132 2.77 -15.03 22.64
C ASP A 132 1.36 -15.31 23.19
N LEU A 133 0.62 -14.28 23.64
CA LEU A 133 -0.72 -14.41 24.20
C LEU A 133 -1.83 -14.34 23.14
N ALA A 134 -1.48 -14.01 21.90
CA ALA A 134 -2.40 -14.01 20.78
C ALA A 134 -2.47 -15.40 20.12
N THR A 135 -3.58 -15.68 19.46
CA THR A 135 -3.77 -16.89 18.62
C THR A 135 -3.60 -16.51 17.15
N TYR A 136 -2.91 -17.33 16.40
CA TYR A 136 -2.55 -17.06 15.03
C TYR A 136 -3.12 -18.10 14.08
N PHE A 137 -3.65 -17.68 12.93
CA PHE A 137 -3.92 -18.55 11.80
C PHE A 137 -3.59 -17.87 10.48
N HIS A 138 -3.39 -18.67 9.43
CA HIS A 138 -3.00 -18.17 8.14
C HIS A 138 -4.04 -18.45 7.06
N VAL A 139 -4.02 -17.60 6.03
CA VAL A 139 -4.86 -17.73 4.84
C VAL A 139 -4.00 -17.56 3.58
N PRO A 140 -4.43 -18.10 2.42
CA PRO A 140 -3.58 -18.15 1.22
C PRO A 140 -3.34 -16.79 0.56
N ASN A 141 -4.24 -15.82 0.69
CA ASN A 141 -4.13 -14.52 0.01
C ASN A 141 -4.53 -13.34 0.91
N PHE A 142 -4.17 -12.13 0.48
CA PHE A 142 -4.43 -10.90 1.22
C PHE A 142 -5.92 -10.58 1.37
N GLU A 143 -6.73 -10.92 0.37
CA GLU A 143 -8.16 -10.66 0.42
C GLU A 143 -8.85 -11.48 1.51
N GLU A 144 -8.42 -12.72 1.72
CA GLU A 144 -8.96 -13.54 2.80
C GLU A 144 -8.58 -13.01 4.19
N VAL A 145 -7.42 -12.35 4.34
CA VAL A 145 -7.10 -11.63 5.59
C VAL A 145 -8.13 -10.52 5.85
N MET A 146 -8.43 -9.72 4.82
CA MET A 146 -9.39 -8.63 4.96
C MET A 146 -10.81 -9.13 5.26
N LYS A 147 -11.21 -10.24 4.62
CA LYS A 147 -12.50 -10.90 4.86
C LYS A 147 -12.62 -11.45 6.28
N ALA A 148 -11.59 -12.13 6.77
CA ALA A 148 -11.60 -12.71 8.11
C ALA A 148 -11.81 -11.64 9.19
N VAL A 149 -11.16 -10.47 9.05
CA VAL A 149 -11.38 -9.34 9.96
C VAL A 149 -12.78 -8.75 9.78
N ALA A 150 -13.22 -8.51 8.55
CA ALA A 150 -14.55 -7.96 8.27
C ALA A 150 -15.69 -8.87 8.79
N ASN A 151 -15.50 -10.19 8.71
CA ASN A 151 -16.45 -11.20 9.20
C ASN A 151 -16.33 -11.48 10.71
N LYS A 152 -15.38 -10.84 11.41
CA LYS A 152 -15.09 -11.09 12.84
C LYS A 152 -14.62 -12.53 13.15
N GLU A 153 -13.98 -13.18 12.18
CA GLU A 153 -13.29 -14.45 12.35
C GLU A 153 -11.90 -14.25 12.99
N ALA A 154 -11.35 -13.05 12.79
CA ALA A 154 -10.14 -12.54 13.44
C ALA A 154 -10.38 -11.13 13.98
N ASP A 155 -9.72 -10.79 15.09
CA ASP A 155 -9.72 -9.45 15.66
C ASP A 155 -8.79 -8.52 14.85
N PHE A 156 -7.67 -9.06 14.38
CA PHE A 156 -6.67 -8.31 13.62
C PHE A 156 -6.17 -9.09 12.41
N GLY A 157 -5.80 -8.35 11.38
CA GLY A 157 -5.11 -8.87 10.20
C GLY A 157 -3.77 -8.21 9.99
N VAL A 158 -2.74 -8.99 9.64
CA VAL A 158 -1.40 -8.47 9.32
C VAL A 158 -1.12 -8.59 7.83
N LEU A 159 -0.85 -7.46 7.20
CA LEU A 159 -0.65 -7.32 5.76
C LEU A 159 0.64 -6.54 5.47
N PRO A 160 1.44 -6.95 4.47
CA PRO A 160 2.59 -6.19 4.03
C PRO A 160 2.14 -4.99 3.19
N LEU A 161 2.51 -3.77 3.56
CA LEU A 161 2.23 -2.56 2.77
C LEU A 161 3.36 -2.21 1.82
N GLU A 162 4.59 -2.37 2.28
CA GLU A 162 5.77 -1.94 1.55
C GLU A 162 6.97 -2.84 1.84
N ASN A 163 7.82 -2.99 0.85
CA ASN A 163 9.12 -3.62 0.98
C ASN A 163 10.19 -2.65 0.46
N SER A 164 11.24 -2.39 1.25
CA SER A 164 12.29 -1.42 0.93
C SER A 164 13.02 -1.68 -0.41
N SER A 165 13.00 -2.93 -0.90
CA SER A 165 13.65 -3.31 -2.17
C SER A 165 12.67 -3.52 -3.32
N ALA A 166 11.40 -3.79 -3.04
CA ALA A 166 10.38 -4.09 -4.06
C ALA A 166 9.31 -2.99 -4.18
N GLY A 167 9.30 -2.02 -3.25
CA GLY A 167 8.31 -0.96 -3.23
C GLY A 167 6.97 -1.39 -2.62
N GLN A 168 5.90 -0.74 -3.04
CA GLN A 168 4.56 -0.91 -2.51
C GLN A 168 3.93 -2.24 -2.95
N VAL A 169 3.15 -2.85 -2.07
CA VAL A 169 2.33 -4.03 -2.37
C VAL A 169 0.95 -3.55 -2.86
N GLY A 170 0.84 -3.29 -4.17
CA GLY A 170 -0.33 -2.67 -4.79
C GLY A 170 -1.65 -3.35 -4.45
N ASP A 171 -1.68 -4.68 -4.47
CA ASP A 171 -2.88 -5.47 -4.14
C ASP A 171 -3.45 -5.12 -2.75
N VAL A 172 -2.59 -4.85 -1.76
CA VAL A 172 -3.03 -4.50 -0.40
C VAL A 172 -3.65 -3.11 -0.36
N TYR A 173 -3.10 -2.16 -1.11
CA TYR A 173 -3.70 -0.82 -1.20
C TYR A 173 -5.09 -0.85 -1.83
N ASP A 174 -5.29 -1.67 -2.86
CA ASP A 174 -6.61 -1.87 -3.48
C ASP A 174 -7.61 -2.49 -2.49
N LEU A 175 -7.17 -3.46 -1.70
CA LEU A 175 -7.98 -4.08 -0.65
C LEU A 175 -8.38 -3.07 0.43
N LEU A 176 -7.46 -2.21 0.88
CA LEU A 176 -7.77 -1.15 1.84
C LEU A 176 -8.84 -0.16 1.36
N THR A 177 -9.05 -0.05 0.05
CA THR A 177 -10.13 0.78 -0.50
C THR A 177 -11.48 0.05 -0.58
N ARG A 178 -11.45 -1.28 -0.63
CA ARG A 178 -12.66 -2.13 -0.80
C ARG A 178 -13.28 -2.57 0.52
N TYR A 179 -12.46 -2.75 1.56
CA TYR A 179 -12.90 -3.20 2.87
C TYR A 179 -12.90 -2.05 3.87
N ASP A 180 -13.90 -2.02 4.76
CA ASP A 180 -14.06 -0.99 5.79
C ASP A 180 -13.30 -1.39 7.10
N ASN A 181 -12.09 -1.94 6.93
CA ASN A 181 -11.21 -2.27 8.03
C ASN A 181 -10.34 -1.06 8.40
N THR A 182 -10.04 -0.90 9.69
CA THR A 182 -9.25 0.23 10.21
C THR A 182 -7.80 -0.19 10.45
N ILE A 183 -6.85 0.61 9.99
CA ILE A 183 -5.44 0.42 10.32
C ILE A 183 -5.22 0.89 11.77
N VAL A 184 -4.77 -0.02 12.63
CA VAL A 184 -4.59 0.21 14.07
C VAL A 184 -3.13 0.22 14.52
N GLY A 185 -2.21 -0.10 13.63
CA GLY A 185 -0.78 -0.06 13.93
C GLY A 185 0.08 -0.40 12.73
N GLU A 186 1.38 -0.19 12.89
CA GLU A 186 2.41 -0.55 11.91
C GLU A 186 3.56 -1.28 12.59
N TYR A 187 4.24 -2.14 11.84
CA TYR A 187 5.44 -2.82 12.30
C TYR A 187 6.48 -2.93 11.18
N TYR A 188 7.71 -2.60 11.49
CA TYR A 188 8.84 -2.72 10.59
C TYR A 188 9.62 -3.99 10.90
N LEU A 189 9.43 -5.01 10.06
CA LEU A 189 10.14 -6.29 10.20
C LEU A 189 11.47 -6.24 9.42
N PRO A 190 12.63 -6.37 10.07
CA PRO A 190 13.90 -6.51 9.37
C PRO A 190 13.96 -7.84 8.62
N VAL A 191 14.00 -7.79 7.28
CA VAL A 191 14.16 -8.98 6.44
C VAL A 191 15.64 -9.31 6.31
N ARG A 192 16.04 -10.46 6.85
CA ARG A 192 17.42 -10.98 6.76
C ARG A 192 17.36 -12.38 6.16
N HIS A 193 17.72 -12.49 4.89
CA HIS A 193 17.76 -13.80 4.24
C HIS A 193 18.96 -14.61 4.75
N CYS A 194 18.74 -15.90 4.97
CA CYS A 194 19.76 -16.85 5.37
C CYS A 194 19.83 -17.96 4.32
N LEU A 195 21.03 -18.42 4.01
CA LEU A 195 21.22 -19.65 3.25
C LEU A 195 21.08 -20.83 4.20
N LEU A 196 20.10 -21.69 3.95
CA LEU A 196 19.84 -22.90 4.73
C LEU A 196 20.29 -24.13 3.97
N GLY A 197 20.77 -25.11 4.68
CA GLY A 197 21.18 -26.40 4.11
C GLY A 197 21.08 -27.53 5.14
N LEU A 198 21.19 -28.76 4.69
CA LEU A 198 21.23 -29.92 5.56
C LEU A 198 22.44 -29.84 6.51
N LYS A 199 22.31 -30.43 7.70
CA LYS A 199 23.41 -30.47 8.69
C LYS A 199 24.66 -31.10 8.05
N GLY A 200 25.75 -30.34 8.05
CA GLY A 200 27.01 -30.76 7.43
C GLY A 200 27.13 -30.45 5.94
N ALA A 201 26.18 -29.71 5.37
CA ALA A 201 26.31 -29.21 4.01
C ALA A 201 27.53 -28.28 3.89
N ASP A 202 28.21 -28.39 2.76
CA ASP A 202 29.40 -27.63 2.42
C ASP A 202 29.04 -26.62 1.33
N ILE A 203 29.30 -25.34 1.59
CA ILE A 203 28.96 -24.26 0.67
C ILE A 203 29.60 -24.42 -0.71
N ASP A 204 30.83 -24.99 -0.77
CA ASP A 204 31.56 -25.19 -2.01
C ASP A 204 30.96 -26.32 -2.89
N LYS A 205 30.04 -27.11 -2.31
CA LYS A 205 29.37 -28.23 -3.01
C LYS A 205 27.93 -27.89 -3.41
N ILE A 206 27.44 -26.70 -3.11
CA ILE A 206 26.09 -26.29 -3.51
C ILE A 206 26.02 -26.15 -5.03
N GLN A 207 25.01 -26.77 -5.63
CA GLN A 207 24.72 -26.67 -7.05
C GLN A 207 23.42 -25.94 -7.35
N THR A 208 22.48 -25.97 -6.38
CA THR A 208 21.13 -25.42 -6.57
C THR A 208 20.66 -24.72 -5.32
N VAL A 209 20.02 -23.56 -5.51
CA VAL A 209 19.34 -22.81 -4.46
C VAL A 209 17.88 -22.63 -4.82
N TYR A 210 17.02 -22.68 -3.81
CA TYR A 210 15.57 -22.54 -3.93
C TYR A 210 15.12 -21.35 -3.12
N SER A 211 14.28 -20.48 -3.69
CA SER A 211 13.58 -19.43 -2.97
C SER A 211 12.45 -18.84 -3.82
N HIS A 212 11.63 -18.00 -3.22
CA HIS A 212 10.70 -17.16 -3.97
C HIS A 212 11.48 -16.20 -4.90
N PRO A 213 10.97 -15.87 -6.11
CA PRO A 213 11.68 -14.97 -7.05
C PRO A 213 12.15 -13.67 -6.41
N GLN A 214 11.35 -13.08 -5.55
CA GLN A 214 11.70 -11.87 -4.80
C GLN A 214 12.90 -12.09 -3.86
N GLY A 215 12.96 -13.22 -3.15
CA GLY A 215 14.08 -13.58 -2.29
C GLY A 215 15.38 -13.76 -3.09
N LEU A 216 15.30 -14.45 -4.23
CA LEU A 216 16.45 -14.60 -5.15
C LEU A 216 16.94 -13.24 -5.65
N MET A 217 16.04 -12.35 -6.05
CA MET A 217 16.39 -11.01 -6.51
C MET A 217 17.03 -10.17 -5.39
N GLN A 218 16.52 -10.24 -4.17
CA GLN A 218 17.07 -9.52 -3.02
C GLN A 218 18.44 -10.04 -2.59
N CYS A 219 18.72 -11.33 -2.82
CA CYS A 219 20.03 -11.95 -2.60
C CYS A 219 20.98 -11.87 -3.82
N GLY A 220 20.61 -11.14 -4.86
CA GLY A 220 21.31 -11.13 -6.16
C GLY A 220 22.79 -10.83 -6.06
N LYS A 221 23.23 -9.93 -5.17
CA LYS A 221 24.67 -9.66 -4.98
C LYS A 221 25.43 -10.93 -4.54
N PHE A 222 24.93 -11.61 -3.52
CA PHE A 222 25.52 -12.85 -3.02
C PHE A 222 25.44 -13.98 -4.06
N LEU A 223 24.31 -14.13 -4.73
CA LEU A 223 24.13 -15.18 -5.74
C LEU A 223 24.98 -14.96 -6.98
N ASN A 224 25.31 -13.73 -7.34
CA ASN A 224 26.24 -13.42 -8.43
C ASN A 224 27.68 -13.82 -8.10
N GLU A 225 28.08 -13.82 -6.84
CA GLU A 225 29.38 -14.35 -6.39
C GLU A 225 29.45 -15.88 -6.52
N HIS A 226 28.27 -16.53 -6.58
CA HIS A 226 28.09 -17.98 -6.78
C HIS A 226 27.36 -18.30 -8.08
N SER A 227 27.79 -17.72 -9.17
CA SER A 227 27.14 -17.78 -10.50
C SER A 227 26.96 -19.18 -11.08
N SER A 228 27.70 -20.18 -10.57
CA SER A 228 27.56 -21.59 -10.94
C SER A 228 26.33 -22.26 -10.34
N TRP A 229 25.66 -21.65 -9.33
CA TRP A 229 24.49 -22.23 -8.71
C TRP A 229 23.24 -22.03 -9.55
N GLN A 230 22.48 -23.11 -9.74
CA GLN A 230 21.17 -23.04 -10.37
C GLN A 230 20.15 -22.43 -9.39
N GLN A 231 19.44 -21.40 -9.84
CA GLN A 231 18.40 -20.75 -9.05
C GLN A 231 17.03 -21.27 -9.46
N ILE A 232 16.26 -21.84 -8.51
CA ILE A 232 14.93 -22.41 -8.76
C ILE A 232 13.90 -21.67 -7.92
N SER A 233 12.88 -21.15 -8.60
CA SER A 233 11.78 -20.42 -7.98
C SER A 233 10.82 -21.36 -7.25
N GLN A 234 10.39 -20.94 -6.06
CA GLN A 234 9.37 -21.58 -5.23
C GLN A 234 8.22 -20.60 -4.94
N ALA A 235 7.07 -21.13 -4.53
CA ALA A 235 5.87 -20.34 -4.27
C ALA A 235 6.04 -19.30 -3.15
N ASN A 236 6.84 -19.62 -2.12
CA ASN A 236 7.27 -18.67 -1.09
C ASN A 236 8.60 -19.09 -0.46
N THR A 237 9.22 -18.17 0.29
CA THR A 237 10.53 -18.40 0.93
C THR A 237 10.48 -19.42 2.06
N ALA A 238 9.39 -19.52 2.80
CA ALA A 238 9.23 -20.48 3.90
C ALA A 238 9.06 -21.92 3.39
N MET A 239 8.44 -22.10 2.21
CA MET A 239 8.34 -23.43 1.57
C MET A 239 9.67 -23.88 0.93
N ALA A 240 10.60 -22.96 0.70
CA ALA A 240 11.91 -23.27 0.14
C ALA A 240 12.91 -23.77 1.22
N ALA A 241 12.60 -23.54 2.49
CA ALA A 241 13.39 -23.96 3.65
C ALA A 241 13.00 -25.35 4.13
#